data_70f340a4645c4f15d86d39116b0de80b
#
_entry.id   70f340a4645c4f15d86d39116b0de80b
#
_cell.length_a   1.000
_cell.length_b   1.000
_cell.length_c   1.000
_cell.angle_alpha   90.00
_cell.angle_beta   90.00
_cell.angle_gamma   90.00
#
_symmetry.space_group_name_H-M   'P 1'
#
loop_
_entity.id
_entity.type
_entity.pdbx_description
1 polymer ?
#
loop_
_entity_poly.entity_id
_entity_poly.type
_entity_poly.pdbx_seq_one_letter_code
_entity_poly.pdbx_strand_id
1 'polypeptide(L)'
;MSFEVIADFEKRLCAFFGAPHAVAVDCCTHALELCLRQQDIKTYTVPKNTYISVPFLAKKLNIDFDWRDEEWIDYYYLGGTNIIDAAVLWERDSYI
;
A
#
# COMPACT_ATOMS: atom_id res chain seq x y z
N MET A 1 9.67 16.97 15.19
CA MET A 1 9.77 17.03 13.73
C MET A 1 8.77 18.05 13.23
N SER A 2 9.17 18.97 12.37
CA SER A 2 8.27 20.00 11.85
C SER A 2 7.47 19.47 10.68
N PHE A 3 6.29 20.06 10.48
CA PHE A 3 5.45 19.75 9.30
C PHE A 3 6.15 20.09 7.98
N GLU A 4 7.04 21.08 7.99
CA GLU A 4 7.81 21.49 6.81
C GLU A 4 8.75 20.38 6.33
N VAL A 5 9.39 19.68 7.24
CA VAL A 5 10.27 18.55 6.90
C VAL A 5 9.46 17.42 6.27
N ILE A 6 8.29 17.10 6.83
CA ILE A 6 7.41 16.07 6.29
C ILE A 6 6.89 16.47 4.91
N ALA A 7 6.45 17.70 4.75
CA ALA A 7 5.95 18.20 3.46
C ALA A 7 7.04 18.18 2.38
N ASP A 8 8.26 18.54 2.73
CA ASP A 8 9.40 18.50 1.80
C ASP A 8 9.72 17.05 1.39
N PHE A 9 9.71 16.14 2.35
CA PHE A 9 9.93 14.72 2.09
C PHE A 9 8.87 14.16 1.13
N GLU A 10 7.59 14.46 1.39
CA GLU A 10 6.49 14.03 0.52
C GLU A 10 6.65 14.56 -0.91
N LYS A 11 7.05 15.81 -1.04
CA LYS A 11 7.30 16.45 -2.33
C LYS A 11 8.42 15.77 -3.11
N ARG A 12 9.51 15.41 -2.42
CA ARG A 12 10.63 14.70 -3.02
C ARG A 12 10.25 13.30 -3.45
N LEU A 13 9.39 12.62 -2.68
CA LEU A 13 8.88 11.31 -3.07
C LEU A 13 8.01 11.39 -4.32
N CYS A 14 7.15 12.39 -4.43
CA CYS A 14 6.37 12.62 -5.65
C CYS A 14 7.28 12.78 -6.87
N ALA A 15 8.32 13.57 -6.75
CA ALA A 15 9.27 13.80 -7.84
C ALA A 15 10.05 12.53 -8.19
N PHE A 16 10.48 11.78 -7.19
CA PHE A 16 11.25 10.55 -7.40
C PHE A 16 10.43 9.47 -8.10
N PHE A 17 9.22 9.22 -7.62
CA PHE A 17 8.35 8.17 -8.16
C PHE A 17 7.51 8.60 -9.36
N GLY A 18 7.44 9.89 -9.66
CA GLY A 18 6.55 10.41 -10.69
C GLY A 18 5.09 10.38 -10.27
N ALA A 19 4.81 10.51 -8.97
CA ALA A 19 3.47 10.44 -8.42
C ALA A 19 2.87 11.84 -8.25
N PRO A 20 1.53 11.98 -8.43
CA PRO A 20 0.87 13.28 -8.24
C PRO A 20 0.78 13.71 -6.77
N HIS A 21 0.71 12.74 -5.85
CA HIS A 21 0.58 13.00 -4.42
C HIS A 21 1.36 11.97 -3.61
N ALA A 22 1.73 12.34 -2.39
CA ALA A 22 2.37 11.43 -1.43
C ALA A 22 1.97 11.83 -0.01
N VAL A 23 1.74 10.82 0.83
CA VAL A 23 1.47 11.00 2.25
C VAL A 23 2.42 10.10 3.03
N ALA A 24 3.22 10.70 3.90
CA ALA A 24 4.17 9.95 4.73
C ALA A 24 3.45 9.28 5.91
N VAL A 25 3.75 8.01 6.12
CA VAL A 25 3.26 7.24 7.26
C VAL A 25 4.44 6.48 7.86
N ASP A 26 4.26 5.86 9.01
CA ASP A 26 5.35 5.19 9.73
C ASP A 26 5.71 3.82 9.17
N CYS A 27 4.80 3.13 8.49
CA CYS A 27 5.08 1.84 7.85
C CYS A 27 4.06 1.51 6.76
N CYS A 28 4.43 0.57 5.90
CA CYS A 28 3.59 0.16 4.78
C CYS A 28 2.24 -0.43 5.25
N THR A 29 2.23 -1.20 6.32
CA THR A 29 1.00 -1.79 6.87
C THR A 29 -0.02 -0.71 7.23
N HIS A 30 0.42 0.38 7.87
CA HIS A 30 -0.47 1.49 8.19
C HIS A 30 -0.93 2.25 6.95
N ALA A 31 -0.08 2.36 5.93
CA ALA A 31 -0.47 2.94 4.65
C ALA A 31 -1.60 2.13 3.99
N LEU A 32 -1.47 0.81 3.98
CA LEU A 32 -2.51 -0.08 3.44
C LEU A 32 -3.82 0.04 4.24
N GLU A 33 -3.71 0.12 5.56
CA GLU A 33 -4.88 0.29 6.42
C GLU A 33 -5.63 1.58 6.10
N LEU A 34 -4.91 2.69 5.92
CA LEU A 34 -5.53 3.97 5.56
C LEU A 34 -6.25 3.88 4.21
N CYS A 35 -5.64 3.23 3.23
CA CYS A 35 -6.27 3.01 1.93
C CYS A 35 -7.55 2.18 2.03
N LEU A 36 -7.50 1.09 2.81
CA LEU A 36 -8.66 0.22 3.01
C LEU A 36 -9.81 0.96 3.68
N ARG A 37 -9.51 1.79 4.68
CA ARG A 37 -10.51 2.59 5.38
C ARG A 37 -11.09 3.69 4.49
N GLN A 38 -10.24 4.39 3.76
CA GLN A 38 -10.63 5.52 2.92
C GLN A 38 -11.56 5.07 1.79
N GLN A 39 -11.32 3.89 1.22
CA GLN A 39 -12.12 3.36 0.11
C GLN A 39 -13.28 2.47 0.58
N ASP A 40 -13.44 2.27 1.87
CA ASP A 40 -14.51 1.43 2.45
C ASP A 40 -14.56 0.03 1.84
N ILE A 41 -13.40 -0.61 1.75
CA ILE A 41 -13.24 -1.93 1.16
C ILE A 41 -13.89 -2.99 2.05
N LYS A 42 -14.68 -3.87 1.46
CA LYS A 42 -15.40 -4.94 2.17
C LYS A 42 -14.77 -6.31 2.00
N THR A 43 -14.01 -6.51 0.94
CA THR A 43 -13.34 -7.77 0.64
C THR A 43 -12.12 -7.54 -0.23
N TYR A 44 -11.09 -8.37 -0.07
CA TYR A 44 -9.95 -8.38 -0.98
C TYR A 44 -9.24 -9.72 -0.96
N THR A 45 -8.43 -9.96 -1.97
CA THR A 45 -7.58 -11.15 -2.05
C THR A 45 -6.11 -10.75 -2.04
N VAL A 46 -5.25 -11.67 -1.60
CA VAL A 46 -3.80 -11.46 -1.60
C VAL A 46 -3.09 -12.71 -2.15
N PRO A 47 -1.93 -12.52 -2.80
CA PRO A 47 -1.09 -13.67 -3.17
C PRO A 47 -0.60 -14.40 -1.92
N LYS A 48 -0.26 -15.67 -2.05
CA LYS A 48 0.16 -16.51 -0.90
C LYS A 48 1.46 -16.06 -0.25
N ASN A 49 2.34 -15.40 -0.99
CA ASN A 49 3.67 -15.01 -0.52
C ASN A 49 3.74 -13.52 -0.20
N THR A 50 2.97 -13.08 0.80
CA THR A 50 2.99 -11.70 1.28
C THR A 50 3.40 -11.65 2.74
N TYR A 51 3.66 -10.45 3.26
CA TYR A 51 3.83 -10.27 4.70
C TYR A 51 2.52 -10.62 5.40
N ILE A 52 2.64 -11.33 6.52
CA ILE A 52 1.48 -11.79 7.28
C ILE A 52 0.61 -10.63 7.81
N SER A 53 1.19 -9.45 7.96
CA SER A 53 0.43 -8.27 8.39
C SER A 53 -0.67 -7.88 7.40
N VAL A 54 -0.51 -8.18 6.10
CA VAL A 54 -1.51 -7.82 5.09
C VAL A 54 -2.82 -8.60 5.29
N PRO A 55 -2.83 -9.95 5.40
CA PRO A 55 -4.07 -10.65 5.76
C PRO A 55 -4.57 -10.30 7.18
N PHE A 56 -3.69 -9.98 8.12
CA PHE A 56 -4.13 -9.56 9.46
C PHE A 56 -4.88 -8.24 9.46
N LEU A 57 -4.63 -7.35 8.49
CA LEU A 57 -5.42 -6.14 8.33
C LEU A 57 -6.89 -6.46 8.06
N ALA A 58 -7.18 -7.48 7.27
CA ALA A 58 -8.54 -7.91 7.01
C ALA A 58 -9.23 -8.31 8.31
N LYS A 59 -8.54 -9.07 9.16
CA LYS A 59 -9.08 -9.46 10.46
C LYS A 59 -9.30 -8.25 11.37
N LYS A 60 -8.34 -7.34 11.43
CA LYS A 60 -8.42 -6.12 12.25
C LYS A 60 -9.59 -5.24 11.83
N LEU A 61 -9.82 -5.08 10.53
CA LEU A 61 -10.84 -4.20 9.98
C LEU A 61 -12.16 -4.89 9.71
N ASN A 62 -12.27 -6.17 10.07
CA ASN A 62 -13.46 -7.00 9.82
C ASN A 62 -13.83 -7.04 8.33
N ILE A 63 -12.82 -7.25 7.50
CA ILE A 63 -12.96 -7.35 6.04
C ILE A 63 -12.79 -8.82 5.67
N ASP A 64 -13.63 -9.32 4.77
CA ASP A 64 -13.48 -10.66 4.22
C ASP A 64 -12.27 -10.71 3.30
N PHE A 65 -11.42 -11.74 3.45
CA PHE A 65 -10.29 -11.90 2.55
C PHE A 65 -10.11 -13.37 2.14
N ASP A 66 -9.44 -13.57 1.02
CA ASP A 66 -9.07 -14.90 0.54
C ASP A 66 -7.68 -14.85 -0.09
N TRP A 67 -7.06 -16.00 -0.19
CA TRP A 67 -5.78 -16.17 -0.87
C TRP A 67 -6.02 -16.37 -2.36
N ARG A 68 -5.08 -15.88 -3.19
CA ARG A 68 -5.06 -16.26 -4.59
C ARG A 68 -3.72 -16.89 -4.93
N ASP A 69 -3.73 -17.84 -5.88
CA ASP A 69 -2.55 -18.55 -6.32
C ASP A 69 -1.88 -17.75 -7.44
N GLU A 70 -1.05 -16.80 -7.05
CA GLU A 70 -0.38 -15.88 -7.96
C GLU A 70 1.06 -15.67 -7.49
N GLU A 71 2.01 -15.77 -8.42
CA GLU A 71 3.37 -15.32 -8.19
C GLU A 71 3.46 -13.84 -8.55
N TRP A 72 4.20 -13.07 -7.75
CA TRP A 72 4.32 -11.63 -7.99
C TRP A 72 5.78 -11.19 -7.86
N ILE A 73 6.12 -10.14 -8.60
CA ILE A 73 7.44 -9.50 -8.58
C ILE A 73 7.18 -8.00 -8.46
N ASP A 74 7.96 -7.34 -7.60
CA ASP A 74 7.96 -5.90 -7.36
C ASP A 74 6.71 -5.38 -6.64
N TYR A 75 5.52 -5.77 -7.06
CA TYR A 75 4.28 -5.31 -6.44
C TYR A 75 3.14 -6.28 -6.70
N TYR A 76 2.05 -6.12 -5.96
CA TYR A 76 0.81 -6.84 -6.20
C TYR A 76 -0.38 -5.97 -5.79
N TYR A 77 -1.52 -6.24 -6.38
CA TYR A 77 -2.78 -5.60 -5.99
C TYR A 77 -3.43 -6.35 -4.84
N LEU A 78 -4.08 -5.59 -3.94
CA LEU A 78 -5.13 -6.19 -3.12
C LEU A 78 -6.29 -6.47 -4.07
N GLY A 79 -6.52 -7.75 -4.36
CA GLY A 79 -7.40 -8.17 -5.44
C GLY A 79 -8.82 -7.66 -5.28
N GLY A 80 -9.41 -7.18 -6.36
CA GLY A 80 -10.71 -6.53 -6.36
C GLY A 80 -10.65 -5.05 -6.00
N THR A 81 -9.47 -4.48 -5.78
CA THR A 81 -9.28 -3.06 -5.44
C THR A 81 -8.25 -2.43 -6.36
N ASN A 82 -8.09 -1.12 -6.28
CA ASN A 82 -6.99 -0.41 -6.94
C ASN A 82 -5.81 -0.14 -6.00
N ILE A 83 -5.80 -0.78 -4.83
CA ILE A 83 -4.74 -0.62 -3.85
C ILE A 83 -3.59 -1.55 -4.20
N ILE A 84 -2.37 -1.00 -4.25
CA ILE A 84 -1.16 -1.71 -4.62
C ILE A 84 -0.20 -1.72 -3.45
N ASP A 85 0.32 -2.89 -3.11
CA ASP A 85 1.45 -3.02 -2.18
C ASP A 85 2.73 -3.10 -3.00
N ALA A 86 3.50 -2.02 -2.97
CA ALA A 86 4.77 -1.90 -3.67
C ALA A 86 5.93 -1.65 -2.69
N ALA A 87 5.85 -2.22 -1.49
CA ALA A 87 6.81 -1.98 -0.41
C ALA A 87 8.25 -2.32 -0.79
N VAL A 88 8.45 -3.27 -1.72
CA VAL A 88 9.78 -3.69 -2.16
C VAL A 88 10.20 -3.04 -3.48
N LEU A 89 9.37 -2.20 -4.07
CA LEU A 89 9.65 -1.50 -5.33
C LEU A 89 10.14 -0.08 -5.01
N TRP A 90 11.43 0.14 -5.17
CA TRP A 90 12.04 1.44 -4.92
C TRP A 90 12.82 1.87 -6.17
N GLU A 91 12.12 2.44 -7.13
CA GLU A 91 12.67 2.77 -8.43
C GLU A 91 12.13 4.12 -8.91
N ARG A 92 13.00 4.92 -9.54
CA ARG A 92 12.61 6.23 -10.05
C ARG A 92 11.52 6.07 -11.13
N ASP A 93 10.53 6.96 -11.09
CA ASP A 93 9.42 7.01 -12.06
C ASP A 93 8.60 5.72 -12.11
N SER A 94 8.50 5.01 -10.98
CA SER A 94 7.79 3.73 -10.91
C SER A 94 6.32 3.85 -10.46
N TYR A 95 5.79 5.04 -10.34
CA TYR A 95 4.37 5.23 -9.97
C TYR A 95 3.44 4.53 -10.98
N ILE A 96 2.47 3.83 -10.42
CA ILE A 96 1.55 2.98 -11.19
C ILE A 96 0.16 3.61 -11.20
#